data_62978bb48b5d0f96f1e8eae7a321ba96
#
_entry.id   62978bb48b5d0f96f1e8eae7a321ba96
#
_cell.length_a   1.000
_cell.length_b   1.000
_cell.length_c   1.000
_cell.angle_alpha   90.00
_cell.angle_beta   90.00
_cell.angle_gamma   90.00
#
_symmetry.space_group_name_H-M   'P 1'
#
loop_
_entity.id
_entity.type
_entity.pdbx_description
1 polymer ?
#
loop_
_entity_poly.entity_id
_entity_poly.type
_entity_poly.pdbx_seq_one_letter_code
_entity_poly.pdbx_strand_id
1 'polypeptide(L)'
;MATGQNINTYFQGTWHKGNPAVINAADHGAWLGSNVFDGARYFNGVAPDLLAHCERVNNSAKALMMEPTVSPDEMVEIVWEGLKLYPADAAVYIRPMYWALDGDISAIVPKNDTVGFAICLEEIPLAPETTSVRLTETRFRRPVLEDAVV
;
A
#
# COMPACT_ATOMS: atom_id res chain seq x y z
N MET A 1 7.13 5.83 15.01
CA MET A 1 7.01 5.93 13.53
C MET A 1 6.19 7.16 13.25
N ALA A 2 6.67 8.09 12.42
CA ALA A 2 5.86 9.23 12.01
C ALA A 2 4.81 8.71 11.04
N THR A 3 3.60 8.56 11.53
CA THR A 3 2.44 8.49 10.65
C THR A 3 2.17 9.89 10.15
N GLY A 4 1.75 10.02 8.90
CA GLY A 4 1.29 11.29 8.35
C GLY A 4 0.14 11.86 9.16
N GLN A 5 -0.13 13.11 8.93
CA GLN A 5 -1.32 13.77 9.45
C GLN A 5 -2.47 13.62 8.45
N ASN A 6 -3.68 13.97 8.86
CA ASN A 6 -4.84 14.00 7.97
C ASN A 6 -5.00 12.72 7.14
N ILE A 7 -5.12 11.57 7.82
CA ILE A 7 -5.24 10.26 7.18
C ILE A 7 -6.68 10.09 6.66
N ASN A 8 -6.80 9.51 5.46
CA ASN A 8 -8.06 9.01 4.93
C ASN A 8 -7.80 7.61 4.37
N THR A 9 -8.70 6.68 4.67
CA THR A 9 -8.54 5.27 4.30
C THR A 9 -9.75 4.80 3.49
N TYR A 10 -9.51 4.34 2.27
CA TYR A 10 -10.51 3.62 1.47
C TYR A 10 -10.55 2.17 1.90
N PHE A 11 -11.72 1.72 2.32
CA PHE A 11 -11.95 0.34 2.75
C PHE A 11 -13.41 -0.05 2.55
N GLN A 12 -13.67 -1.26 2.09
CA GLN A 12 -15.02 -1.78 1.83
C GLN A 12 -15.88 -0.83 0.95
N GLY A 13 -15.28 -0.29 -0.12
CA GLY A 13 -15.99 0.51 -1.11
C GLY A 13 -16.24 1.97 -0.71
N THR A 14 -15.67 2.46 0.40
CA THR A 14 -15.89 3.83 0.86
C THR A 14 -14.67 4.45 1.52
N TRP A 15 -14.62 5.79 1.52
CA TRP A 15 -13.60 6.56 2.23
C TRP A 15 -13.98 6.79 3.69
N HIS A 16 -13.06 6.46 4.59
CA HIS A 16 -13.15 6.72 6.03
C HIS A 16 -12.12 7.76 6.42
N LYS A 17 -12.55 8.75 7.20
CA LYS A 17 -11.61 9.71 7.81
C LYS A 17 -10.83 9.03 8.93
N GLY A 18 -9.51 9.16 8.90
CA GLY A 18 -8.61 8.58 9.88
C GLY A 18 -8.12 7.19 9.49
N ASN A 19 -7.68 6.46 10.50
CA ASN A 19 -7.05 5.14 10.37
C ASN A 19 -7.93 4.06 11.02
N PRO A 20 -8.98 3.58 10.33
CA PRO A 20 -9.82 2.50 10.83
C PRO A 20 -9.02 1.19 10.95
N ALA A 21 -9.46 0.28 11.82
CA ALA A 21 -8.93 -1.07 11.86
C ALA A 21 -9.41 -1.85 10.62
N VAL A 22 -8.48 -2.22 9.74
CA VAL A 22 -8.78 -2.91 8.48
C VAL A 22 -8.26 -4.35 8.46
N ILE A 23 -7.23 -4.66 9.25
CA ILE A 23 -6.64 -6.00 9.39
C ILE A 23 -6.99 -6.51 10.79
N ASN A 24 -7.50 -7.73 10.88
CA ASN A 24 -7.83 -8.39 12.14
C ASN A 24 -6.69 -9.34 12.57
N ALA A 25 -6.63 -9.67 13.85
CA ALA A 25 -5.57 -10.52 14.39
C ALA A 25 -5.57 -11.95 13.80
N ALA A 26 -6.70 -12.44 13.33
CA ALA A 26 -6.83 -13.75 12.71
C ALA A 26 -6.58 -13.75 11.20
N ASP A 27 -6.50 -12.58 10.56
CA ASP A 27 -6.22 -12.50 9.12
C ASP A 27 -4.84 -13.09 8.84
N HIS A 28 -4.74 -13.92 7.81
CA HIS A 28 -3.49 -14.57 7.40
C HIS A 28 -2.36 -13.57 7.17
N GLY A 29 -2.67 -12.40 6.61
CA GLY A 29 -1.73 -11.30 6.44
C GLY A 29 -1.19 -10.71 7.74
N ALA A 30 -1.93 -10.83 8.86
CA ALA A 30 -1.51 -10.30 10.16
C ALA A 30 -0.47 -11.18 10.86
N TRP A 31 -0.66 -12.51 10.84
CA TRP A 31 0.18 -13.42 11.60
C TRP A 31 1.25 -14.15 10.77
N LEU A 32 1.04 -14.33 9.45
CA LEU A 32 2.03 -14.91 8.53
C LEU A 32 2.69 -13.88 7.60
N GLY A 33 2.25 -12.62 7.63
CA GLY A 33 2.84 -11.57 6.81
C GLY A 33 2.46 -11.65 5.33
N SER A 34 1.39 -12.34 4.97
CA SER A 34 0.89 -12.42 3.58
C SER A 34 0.17 -11.13 3.21
N ASN A 35 0.94 -10.07 3.09
CA ASN A 35 0.48 -8.74 2.71
C ASN A 35 1.49 -8.06 1.80
N VAL A 36 0.99 -7.22 0.93
CA VAL A 36 1.79 -6.40 0.01
C VAL A 36 1.26 -4.97 0.00
N PHE A 37 2.14 -4.03 -0.28
CA PHE A 37 1.77 -2.65 -0.54
C PHE A 37 2.68 -2.04 -1.59
N ASP A 38 2.27 -0.92 -2.12
CA ASP A 38 3.11 -0.04 -2.92
C ASP A 38 3.00 1.40 -2.42
N GLY A 39 3.95 2.24 -2.79
CA GLY A 39 4.00 3.61 -2.33
C GLY A 39 4.16 4.61 -3.46
N ALA A 40 3.14 5.45 -3.68
CA ALA A 40 3.19 6.60 -4.58
C ALA A 40 3.12 7.92 -3.81
N ARG A 41 3.36 9.03 -4.50
CA ARG A 41 3.30 10.38 -3.95
C ARG A 41 2.43 11.28 -4.82
N TYR A 42 1.64 12.11 -4.17
CA TYR A 42 0.98 13.25 -4.78
C TYR A 42 1.58 14.54 -4.22
N PHE A 43 1.87 15.51 -5.07
CA PHE A 43 2.31 16.87 -4.72
C PHE A 43 2.16 17.79 -5.93
N ASN A 44 1.95 19.06 -5.69
CA ASN A 44 1.83 20.07 -6.74
C ASN A 44 0.81 19.71 -7.86
N GLY A 45 -0.28 19.03 -7.50
CA GLY A 45 -1.33 18.65 -8.44
C GLY A 45 -1.06 17.40 -9.28
N VAL A 46 0.06 16.71 -9.08
CA VAL A 46 0.44 15.53 -9.85
C VAL A 46 0.71 14.30 -8.95
N ALA A 47 0.44 13.13 -9.47
CA ALA A 47 0.83 11.85 -8.87
C ALA A 47 1.66 11.07 -9.90
N PRO A 48 3.00 11.27 -9.92
CA PRO A 48 3.86 10.61 -10.90
C PRO A 48 3.74 9.10 -10.85
N ASP A 49 3.70 8.45 -12.02
CA ASP A 49 3.70 7.00 -12.21
C ASP A 49 2.62 6.24 -11.41
N LEU A 50 1.51 6.90 -11.05
CA LEU A 50 0.47 6.31 -10.20
C LEU A 50 -0.06 4.98 -10.76
N LEU A 51 -0.31 4.90 -12.07
CA LEU A 51 -0.76 3.66 -12.71
C LEU A 51 0.27 2.54 -12.54
N ALA A 52 1.56 2.83 -12.75
CA ALA A 52 2.62 1.83 -12.58
C ALA A 52 2.74 1.32 -11.13
N HIS A 53 2.47 2.19 -10.14
CA HIS A 53 2.39 1.79 -8.73
C HIS A 53 1.19 0.84 -8.48
N CYS A 54 0.04 1.13 -9.08
CA CYS A 54 -1.16 0.28 -8.98
C CYS A 54 -0.96 -1.07 -9.67
N GLU A 55 -0.33 -1.10 -10.85
CA GLU A 55 0.04 -2.34 -11.55
C GLU A 55 1.02 -3.18 -10.71
N ARG A 56 2.00 -2.54 -10.09
CA ARG A 56 3.02 -3.23 -9.30
C ARG A 56 2.46 -3.86 -8.03
N VAL A 57 1.55 -3.19 -7.30
CA VAL A 57 0.91 -3.81 -6.13
C VAL A 57 0.05 -5.01 -6.52
N ASN A 58 -0.64 -4.97 -7.68
CA ASN A 58 -1.38 -6.12 -8.19
C ASN A 58 -0.44 -7.27 -8.57
N ASN A 59 0.69 -6.99 -9.19
CA ASN A 59 1.69 -8.00 -9.51
C ASN A 59 2.31 -8.61 -8.23
N SER A 60 2.57 -7.80 -7.22
CA SER A 60 3.05 -8.26 -5.92
C SER A 60 2.02 -9.15 -5.20
N ALA A 61 0.72 -8.81 -5.27
CA ALA A 61 -0.33 -9.66 -4.73
C ALA A 61 -0.37 -11.03 -5.41
N LYS A 62 -0.31 -11.05 -6.75
CA LYS A 62 -0.25 -12.30 -7.53
C LYS A 62 0.98 -13.14 -7.21
N ALA A 63 2.14 -12.51 -7.01
CA ALA A 63 3.37 -13.20 -6.60
C ALA A 63 3.25 -13.90 -5.24
N LEU A 64 2.42 -13.37 -4.34
CA LEU A 64 2.04 -13.99 -3.07
C LEU A 64 0.75 -14.84 -3.16
N MET A 65 0.35 -15.25 -4.37
CA MET A 65 -0.83 -16.11 -4.63
C MET A 65 -2.16 -15.49 -4.16
N MET A 66 -2.23 -14.18 -4.04
CA MET A 66 -3.48 -13.45 -3.80
C MET A 66 -4.05 -12.94 -5.12
N GLU A 67 -5.36 -13.09 -5.34
CA GLU A 67 -6.02 -12.54 -6.52
C GLU A 67 -6.46 -11.09 -6.24
N PRO A 68 -5.89 -10.08 -6.96
CA PRO A 68 -6.28 -8.69 -6.77
C PRO A 68 -7.77 -8.46 -7.05
N THR A 69 -8.44 -7.76 -6.16
CA THR A 69 -9.89 -7.49 -6.24
C THR A 69 -10.23 -6.19 -6.94
N VAL A 70 -9.23 -5.34 -7.22
CA VAL A 70 -9.40 -4.02 -7.85
C VAL A 70 -8.41 -3.89 -9.00
N SER A 71 -8.88 -3.45 -10.16
CA SER A 71 -7.99 -3.22 -11.32
C SER A 71 -7.08 -2.00 -11.10
N PRO A 72 -5.91 -1.91 -11.77
CA PRO A 72 -5.05 -0.75 -11.65
C PRO A 72 -5.73 0.56 -12.04
N ASP A 73 -6.54 0.58 -13.10
CA ASP A 73 -7.27 1.76 -13.55
C ASP A 73 -8.31 2.21 -12.52
N GLU A 74 -9.10 1.27 -11.98
CA GLU A 74 -10.07 1.55 -10.93
C GLU A 74 -9.36 2.08 -9.66
N MET A 75 -8.21 1.54 -9.34
CA MET A 75 -7.40 2.00 -8.21
C MET A 75 -6.94 3.45 -8.38
N VAL A 76 -6.54 3.83 -9.61
CA VAL A 76 -6.20 5.21 -9.98
C VAL A 76 -7.40 6.13 -9.78
N GLU A 77 -8.61 5.73 -10.22
CA GLU A 77 -9.83 6.52 -10.04
C GLU A 77 -10.15 6.73 -8.55
N ILE A 78 -10.08 5.67 -7.75
CA ILE A 78 -10.29 5.72 -6.29
C ILE A 78 -9.29 6.69 -5.64
N VAL A 79 -8.02 6.62 -6.02
CA VAL A 79 -6.98 7.52 -5.47
C VAL A 79 -7.30 8.96 -5.81
N TRP A 80 -7.65 9.28 -7.07
CA TRP A 80 -7.99 10.65 -7.46
C TRP A 80 -9.25 11.17 -6.74
N GLU A 81 -10.22 10.31 -6.47
CA GLU A 81 -11.37 10.66 -5.64
C GLU A 81 -10.93 11.01 -4.20
N GLY A 82 -10.11 10.17 -3.59
CA GLY A 82 -9.61 10.41 -2.23
C GLY A 82 -8.73 11.65 -2.10
N LEU A 83 -7.96 11.99 -3.13
CA LEU A 83 -7.11 13.19 -3.14
C LEU A 83 -7.94 14.50 -3.09
N LYS A 84 -9.21 14.49 -3.49
CA LYS A 84 -10.12 15.64 -3.33
C LYS A 84 -10.42 15.97 -1.87
N LEU A 85 -10.13 15.06 -0.94
CA LEU A 85 -10.28 15.27 0.51
C LEU A 85 -9.15 16.11 1.11
N TYR A 86 -8.12 16.45 0.30
CA TYR A 86 -6.94 17.19 0.72
C TYR A 86 -6.87 18.57 0.07
N PRO A 87 -6.20 19.54 0.70
CA PRO A 87 -5.84 20.81 0.04
C PRO A 87 -5.04 20.57 -1.24
N ALA A 88 -5.20 21.46 -2.23
CA ALA A 88 -4.54 21.31 -3.52
C ALA A 88 -3.00 21.36 -3.45
N ASP A 89 -2.46 21.99 -2.44
CA ASP A 89 -1.02 22.12 -2.15
C ASP A 89 -0.50 21.05 -1.18
N ALA A 90 -1.36 20.12 -0.74
CA ALA A 90 -0.94 19.04 0.14
C ALA A 90 0.07 18.12 -0.56
N ALA A 91 1.00 17.59 0.21
CA ALA A 91 1.84 16.46 -0.20
C ALA A 91 1.33 15.18 0.46
N VAL A 92 0.83 14.23 -0.33
CA VAL A 92 0.15 13.04 0.15
C VAL A 92 0.93 11.79 -0.23
N TYR A 93 1.16 10.91 0.73
CA TYR A 93 1.64 9.56 0.49
C TYR A 93 0.45 8.65 0.21
N ILE A 94 0.54 7.90 -0.87
CA ILE A 94 -0.52 7.01 -1.38
C ILE A 94 -0.04 5.59 -1.18
N ARG A 95 -0.80 4.78 -0.44
CA ARG A 95 -0.44 3.39 -0.12
C ARG A 95 -1.60 2.44 -0.43
N PRO A 96 -1.70 1.91 -1.65
CA PRO A 96 -2.55 0.75 -1.92
C PRO A 96 -1.94 -0.49 -1.28
N MET A 97 -2.78 -1.37 -0.74
CA MET A 97 -2.34 -2.58 -0.06
C MET A 97 -3.35 -3.71 -0.16
N TYR A 98 -2.82 -4.94 -0.19
CA TYR A 98 -3.57 -6.18 -0.13
C TYR A 98 -3.07 -7.06 1.02
N TRP A 99 -3.95 -7.86 1.59
CA TRP A 99 -3.59 -8.91 2.55
C TRP A 99 -4.52 -10.10 2.40
N ALA A 100 -3.99 -11.30 2.64
CA ALA A 100 -4.80 -12.50 2.69
C ALA A 100 -5.62 -12.51 3.99
N LEU A 101 -6.91 -12.82 3.88
CA LEU A 101 -7.80 -13.00 5.03
C LEU A 101 -7.64 -14.41 5.59
N ASP A 102 -7.68 -15.42 4.71
CA ASP A 102 -7.62 -16.82 5.08
C ASP A 102 -6.40 -17.52 4.49
N GLY A 103 -5.98 -18.62 5.12
CA GLY A 103 -5.10 -19.63 4.54
C GLY A 103 -5.89 -20.75 3.87
N ASP A 104 -5.20 -21.58 3.08
CA ASP A 104 -5.71 -22.85 2.57
C ASP A 104 -5.86 -23.89 3.69
N ILE A 105 -6.14 -25.15 3.32
CA ILE A 105 -6.28 -26.26 4.28
C ILE A 105 -5.01 -26.51 5.12
N SER A 106 -3.83 -26.10 4.61
CA SER A 106 -2.57 -26.15 5.35
C SER A 106 -2.39 -24.99 6.33
N ALA A 107 -3.19 -23.95 6.21
CA ALA A 107 -3.08 -22.67 6.88
C ALA A 107 -1.71 -21.96 6.66
N ILE A 108 -0.95 -22.35 5.65
CA ILE A 108 0.37 -21.79 5.33
C ILE A 108 0.31 -20.99 4.04
N VAL A 109 -0.40 -21.50 3.03
CA VAL A 109 -0.56 -20.83 1.74
C VAL A 109 -1.79 -19.92 1.80
N PRO A 110 -1.68 -18.65 1.35
CA PRO A 110 -2.84 -17.78 1.25
C PRO A 110 -3.96 -18.42 0.43
N LYS A 111 -5.19 -18.27 0.86
CA LYS A 111 -6.34 -18.63 0.04
C LYS A 111 -6.57 -17.49 -0.95
N ASN A 112 -6.39 -17.78 -2.24
CA ASN A 112 -6.26 -16.78 -3.29
C ASN A 112 -7.50 -15.88 -3.49
N ASP A 113 -8.70 -16.35 -3.14
CA ASP A 113 -9.98 -15.68 -3.33
C ASP A 113 -10.50 -14.95 -2.08
N THR A 114 -9.74 -14.97 -0.98
CA THR A 114 -10.10 -14.27 0.28
C THR A 114 -9.06 -13.19 0.58
N VAL A 115 -9.22 -12.05 -0.08
CA VAL A 115 -8.23 -10.97 -0.08
C VAL A 115 -8.87 -9.66 0.41
N GLY A 116 -8.25 -9.05 1.42
CA GLY A 116 -8.56 -7.71 1.86
C GLY A 116 -7.82 -6.67 1.02
N PHE A 117 -8.49 -5.53 0.79
CA PHE A 117 -7.94 -4.40 0.06
C PHE A 117 -8.21 -3.09 0.78
N ALA A 118 -7.22 -2.20 0.80
CA ALA A 118 -7.36 -0.83 1.28
C ALA A 118 -6.41 0.12 0.53
N ILE A 119 -6.76 1.40 0.51
CA ILE A 119 -5.85 2.47 0.13
C ILE A 119 -5.75 3.44 1.31
N CYS A 120 -4.54 3.66 1.81
CA CYS A 120 -4.30 4.67 2.85
C CYS A 120 -3.65 5.90 2.21
N LEU A 121 -4.27 7.05 2.40
CA LEU A 121 -3.74 8.36 2.05
C LEU A 121 -3.29 9.06 3.33
N GLU A 122 -2.06 9.55 3.34
CA GLU A 122 -1.48 10.25 4.49
C GLU A 122 -0.84 11.56 4.04
N GLU A 123 -1.22 12.67 4.63
CA GLU A 123 -0.54 13.94 4.39
C GLU A 123 0.84 13.91 5.07
N ILE A 124 1.88 13.84 4.25
CA ILE A 124 3.28 13.83 4.69
C ILE A 124 4.02 14.91 3.91
N PRO A 125 4.39 16.02 4.54
CA PRO A 125 5.13 17.08 3.88
C PRO A 125 6.41 16.55 3.18
N LEU A 126 6.78 17.18 2.08
CA LEU A 126 8.07 16.91 1.45
C LEU A 126 9.19 17.35 2.37
N ALA A 127 10.30 16.58 2.37
CA ALA A 127 11.47 16.96 3.12
C ALA A 127 12.03 18.29 2.60
N PRO A 128 12.43 19.23 3.49
CA PRO A 128 13.11 20.44 3.06
C PRO A 128 14.35 20.14 2.20
N GLU A 129 14.65 21.00 1.23
CA GLU A 129 15.86 20.83 0.37
C GLU A 129 17.16 20.77 1.16
N THR A 130 17.19 21.37 2.36
CA THR A 130 18.35 21.34 3.26
C THR A 130 18.46 20.06 4.07
N THR A 131 17.51 19.12 3.90
CA THR A 131 17.56 17.85 4.65
C THR A 131 18.75 17.01 4.21
N SER A 132 19.60 16.66 5.15
CA SER A 132 20.72 15.74 4.94
C SER A 132 20.48 14.42 5.67
N VAL A 133 20.97 13.33 5.10
CA VAL A 133 20.93 12.00 5.70
C VAL A 133 22.34 11.43 5.80
N ARG A 134 22.57 10.61 6.83
CA ARG A 134 23.80 9.84 6.94
C ARG A 134 23.56 8.45 6.35
N LEU A 135 24.46 8.04 5.46
CA LEU A 135 24.45 6.70 4.88
C LEU A 135 25.54 5.85 5.52
N THR A 136 25.29 4.58 5.67
CA THR A 136 26.27 3.58 6.06
C THR A 136 26.16 2.37 5.17
N GLU A 137 27.28 1.71 4.93
CA GLU A 137 27.28 0.43 4.22
C GLU A 137 26.97 -0.70 5.21
N THR A 138 26.26 -1.70 4.74
CA THR A 138 25.99 -2.92 5.48
C THR A 138 26.57 -4.13 4.74
N ARG A 139 27.05 -5.13 5.50
CA ARG A 139 27.44 -6.43 4.94
C ARG A 139 26.26 -7.28 4.47
N PHE A 140 25.05 -6.95 4.93
CA PHE A 140 23.83 -7.63 4.51
C PHE A 140 23.42 -7.16 3.13
N ARG A 141 23.06 -8.08 2.27
CA ARG A 141 22.59 -7.82 0.91
C ARG A 141 21.09 -8.13 0.84
N ARG A 142 20.41 -7.49 -0.08
CA ARG A 142 19.06 -7.92 -0.46
C ARG A 142 19.14 -9.31 -1.06
N PRO A 143 18.12 -10.15 -0.89
CA PRO A 143 17.99 -11.40 -1.62
C PRO A 143 18.16 -11.17 -3.12
N VAL A 144 18.76 -12.12 -3.82
CA VAL A 144 18.80 -12.11 -5.29
C VAL A 144 17.41 -12.38 -5.87
N LEU A 145 17.22 -12.14 -7.16
CA LEU A 145 15.90 -12.29 -7.80
C LEU A 145 15.32 -13.69 -7.60
N GLU A 146 16.15 -14.71 -7.58
CA GLU A 146 15.75 -16.11 -7.38
C GLU A 146 15.22 -16.38 -5.96
N ASP A 147 15.61 -15.55 -4.99
CA ASP A 147 15.20 -15.66 -3.57
C ASP A 147 14.11 -14.64 -3.21
N ALA A 148 13.83 -13.69 -4.10
CA ALA A 148 12.87 -12.63 -3.86
C ALA A 148 11.56 -12.91 -4.59
N VAL A 149 10.45 -12.92 -3.86
CA VAL A 149 9.11 -13.11 -4.42
C VAL A 149 8.48 -11.78 -4.83
N VAL A 150 8.73 -10.73 -4.08
CA VAL A 150 8.19 -9.37 -4.27
C VAL A 150 9.22 -8.29 -4.01
#